data_8959c67e82b50648197f4f012c4a8135
#
_entry.id   8959c67e82b50648197f4f012c4a8135
#
_cell.length_a   1.000
_cell.length_b   1.000
_cell.length_c   1.000
_cell.angle_alpha   90.00
_cell.angle_beta   90.00
_cell.angle_gamma   90.00
#
_symmetry.space_group_name_H-M   'P 1'
#
loop_
_entity.id
_entity.type
_entity.pdbx_description
1 polymer ?
#
loop_
_entity_poly.entity_id
_entity_poly.type
_entity_poly.pdbx_seq_one_letter_code
_entity_poly.pdbx_strand_id
1 'polypeptide(L)'
;MSSDLRLDFVSPLPPTRSGIADYSRDLLPGLAELCDVRVVRLDNLPVSGEIEERWRPVDAGRLGEDGRLPLYQMGNNRYHKGVWRLAHETAGVLTLHDLVLHHLLIELTLAEGDYAGYRRWLTTDHGWLGEAVAGARKFVDPGQSAMFGLAARRTLLRRQRGVLVHSRWAARTVLEADDEIAVRVVPMGVPLPAPIDTEASAAWRRR
;
A
#
# COMPACT_ATOMS: atom_id res chain seq x y z
N MET A 1 0.17 27.31 -10.00
CA MET A 1 0.67 26.63 -11.23
C MET A 1 0.15 25.19 -11.16
N SER A 2 -0.86 24.85 -11.94
CA SER A 2 -1.32 23.45 -12.04
C SER A 2 -0.18 22.67 -12.70
N SER A 3 0.31 21.63 -12.04
CA SER A 3 1.30 20.75 -12.65
C SER A 3 0.59 19.93 -13.73
N ASP A 4 1.25 19.66 -14.87
CA ASP A 4 0.75 18.73 -15.89
C ASP A 4 0.72 17.27 -15.41
N LEU A 5 1.00 17.04 -14.11
CA LEU A 5 0.99 15.72 -13.50
C LEU A 5 -0.44 15.22 -13.34
N ARG A 6 -0.70 14.07 -13.94
CA ARG A 6 -1.97 13.35 -13.83
C ARG A 6 -1.76 12.02 -13.13
N LEU A 7 -2.50 11.77 -12.05
CA LEU A 7 -2.37 10.60 -11.22
C LEU A 7 -3.62 9.71 -11.26
N ASP A 8 -3.41 8.41 -11.25
CA ASP A 8 -4.41 7.40 -10.89
C ASP A 8 -4.15 6.95 -9.46
N PHE A 9 -4.99 7.35 -8.53
CA PHE A 9 -4.84 7.04 -7.12
C PHE A 9 -5.50 5.69 -6.79
N VAL A 10 -4.70 4.74 -6.31
CA VAL A 10 -5.11 3.35 -6.06
C VAL A 10 -4.90 3.00 -4.60
N SER A 11 -5.98 2.87 -3.84
CA SER A 11 -5.96 2.57 -2.41
C SER A 11 -7.27 1.92 -1.94
N PRO A 12 -7.25 1.12 -0.88
CA PRO A 12 -8.44 0.95 -0.06
C PRO A 12 -8.93 2.32 0.43
N LEU A 13 -10.24 2.53 0.40
CA LEU A 13 -10.90 3.77 0.82
C LEU A 13 -12.04 3.47 1.80
N PRO A 14 -12.53 4.44 2.58
CA PRO A 14 -13.71 4.25 3.39
C PRO A 14 -14.89 3.70 2.55
N PRO A 15 -15.71 2.78 3.10
CA PRO A 15 -15.84 2.40 4.51
C PRO A 15 -14.89 1.26 4.95
N THR A 16 -13.84 0.95 4.19
CA THR A 16 -12.86 -0.08 4.56
C THR A 16 -12.19 0.32 5.89
N ARG A 17 -12.27 -0.54 6.89
CA ARG A 17 -11.68 -0.30 8.21
C ARG A 17 -10.17 -0.56 8.19
N SER A 18 -9.42 0.42 7.72
CA SER A 18 -7.96 0.37 7.60
C SER A 18 -7.39 1.77 7.80
N GLY A 19 -6.32 1.89 8.58
CA GLY A 19 -5.62 3.18 8.76
C GLY A 19 -5.13 3.76 7.43
N ILE A 20 -4.81 2.93 6.44
CA ILE A 20 -4.43 3.39 5.09
C ILE A 20 -5.64 3.94 4.34
N ALA A 21 -6.85 3.40 4.57
CA ALA A 21 -8.06 3.96 3.97
C ALA A 21 -8.36 5.37 4.50
N ASP A 22 -8.23 5.58 5.82
CA ASP A 22 -8.39 6.89 6.45
C ASP A 22 -7.30 7.86 5.99
N TYR A 23 -6.03 7.42 6.00
CA TYR A 23 -4.92 8.20 5.47
C TYR A 23 -5.15 8.63 4.02
N SER A 24 -5.63 7.73 3.18
CA SER A 24 -5.89 8.01 1.76
C SER A 24 -7.02 9.01 1.56
N ARG A 25 -8.12 8.89 2.33
CA ARG A 25 -9.19 9.90 2.34
C ARG A 25 -8.64 11.28 2.66
N ASP A 26 -7.79 11.38 3.69
CA ASP A 26 -7.26 12.65 4.17
C ASP A 26 -6.18 13.24 3.23
N LEU A 27 -5.47 12.37 2.49
CA LEU A 27 -4.44 12.78 1.52
C LEU A 27 -5.03 13.31 0.20
N LEU A 28 -6.12 12.74 -0.27
CA LEU A 28 -6.71 13.03 -1.58
C LEU A 28 -6.99 14.54 -1.83
N PRO A 29 -7.58 15.31 -0.88
CA PRO A 29 -7.83 16.73 -1.09
C PRO A 29 -6.55 17.53 -1.38
N GLY A 30 -5.49 17.31 -0.59
CA GLY A 30 -4.22 18.01 -0.80
C GLY A 30 -3.52 17.62 -2.09
N LEU A 31 -3.62 16.36 -2.52
CA LEU A 31 -3.11 15.94 -3.83
C LEU A 31 -3.85 16.64 -4.98
N ALA A 32 -5.17 16.75 -4.88
CA ALA A 32 -5.99 17.38 -5.92
C ALA A 32 -5.75 18.90 -6.06
N GLU A 33 -5.21 19.56 -5.05
CA GLU A 33 -4.74 20.95 -5.14
C GLU A 33 -3.46 21.08 -5.97
N LEU A 34 -2.66 20.00 -6.05
CA LEU A 34 -1.34 20.00 -6.67
C LEU A 34 -1.32 19.41 -8.07
N CYS A 35 -2.24 18.47 -8.37
CA CYS A 35 -2.26 17.74 -9.63
C CYS A 35 -3.68 17.21 -9.96
N ASP A 36 -3.87 16.75 -11.20
CA ASP A 36 -5.11 16.09 -11.61
C ASP A 36 -5.15 14.65 -11.09
N VAL A 37 -5.97 14.40 -10.07
CA VAL A 37 -6.14 13.10 -9.43
C VAL A 37 -7.42 12.42 -9.87
N ARG A 38 -7.30 11.21 -10.38
CA ARG A 38 -8.40 10.29 -10.65
C ARG A 38 -8.32 9.12 -9.69
N VAL A 39 -9.40 8.86 -8.95
CA VAL A 39 -9.47 7.73 -8.02
C VAL A 39 -9.86 6.47 -8.78
N VAL A 40 -9.16 5.37 -8.52
CA VAL A 40 -9.42 4.06 -9.13
C VAL A 40 -10.11 3.16 -8.11
N ARG A 41 -11.26 2.60 -8.51
CA ARG A 41 -12.03 1.65 -7.71
C ARG A 41 -11.34 0.28 -7.67
N LEU A 42 -11.24 -0.29 -6.49
CA LEU A 42 -10.82 -1.68 -6.32
C LEU A 42 -12.06 -2.59 -6.35
N ASP A 43 -12.10 -3.56 -7.25
CA ASP A 43 -13.27 -4.40 -7.54
C ASP A 43 -13.82 -5.15 -6.33
N ASN A 44 -12.96 -5.43 -5.35
CA ASN A 44 -13.30 -6.21 -4.16
C ASN A 44 -13.62 -5.38 -2.92
N LEU A 45 -13.64 -4.04 -3.03
CA LEU A 45 -13.86 -3.16 -1.88
C LEU A 45 -14.98 -2.13 -2.15
N PRO A 46 -15.87 -1.93 -1.16
CA PRO A 46 -16.86 -0.86 -1.24
C PRO A 46 -16.19 0.50 -1.13
N VAL A 47 -16.86 1.51 -1.67
CA VAL A 47 -16.50 2.93 -1.55
C VAL A 47 -17.66 3.64 -0.86
N SER A 48 -17.36 4.58 0.06
CA SER A 48 -18.39 5.37 0.74
C SER A 48 -19.08 6.35 -0.20
N GLY A 49 -20.33 6.73 0.12
CA GLY A 49 -21.08 7.72 -0.66
C GLY A 49 -20.34 9.04 -0.81
N GLU A 50 -19.67 9.50 0.25
CA GLU A 50 -18.87 10.73 0.24
C GLU A 50 -17.73 10.66 -0.81
N ILE A 51 -17.00 9.55 -0.85
CA ILE A 51 -15.93 9.34 -1.83
C ILE A 51 -16.52 9.23 -3.23
N GLU A 52 -17.65 8.55 -3.36
CA GLU A 52 -18.36 8.35 -4.64
C GLU A 52 -18.79 9.69 -5.25
N GLU A 53 -19.41 10.56 -4.46
CA GLU A 53 -19.88 11.87 -4.91
C GLU A 53 -18.76 12.83 -5.26
N ARG A 54 -17.72 12.85 -4.42
CA ARG A 54 -16.61 13.81 -4.56
C ARG A 54 -15.62 13.41 -5.64
N TRP A 55 -15.24 12.13 -5.70
CA TRP A 55 -14.12 11.66 -6.53
C TRP A 55 -14.56 10.89 -7.77
N ARG A 56 -15.81 10.39 -7.82
CA ARG A 56 -16.35 9.61 -8.93
C ARG A 56 -15.37 8.54 -9.41
N PRO A 57 -15.03 7.55 -8.54
CA PRO A 57 -14.01 6.56 -8.84
C PRO A 57 -14.29 5.81 -10.14
N VAL A 58 -13.25 5.63 -10.95
CA VAL A 58 -13.34 4.87 -12.20
C VAL A 58 -12.95 3.42 -12.00
N ASP A 59 -13.36 2.56 -12.91
CA ASP A 59 -13.03 1.13 -12.88
C ASP A 59 -11.52 0.90 -13.09
N ALA A 60 -11.00 -0.18 -12.50
CA ALA A 60 -9.59 -0.55 -12.56
C ALA A 60 -9.06 -0.75 -14.00
N GLY A 61 -9.94 -1.13 -14.93
CA GLY A 61 -9.60 -1.26 -16.35
C GLY A 61 -9.14 0.03 -17.01
N ARG A 62 -9.39 1.18 -16.38
CA ARG A 62 -8.95 2.50 -16.87
C ARG A 62 -7.61 2.97 -16.32
N LEU A 63 -6.93 2.12 -15.54
CA LEU A 63 -5.65 2.44 -14.92
C LEU A 63 -4.58 2.78 -15.97
N GLY A 64 -3.93 3.93 -15.81
CA GLY A 64 -2.87 4.39 -16.70
C GLY A 64 -3.34 4.97 -18.05
N GLU A 65 -4.65 5.00 -18.33
CA GLU A 65 -5.18 5.68 -19.51
C GLU A 65 -4.75 7.15 -19.57
N ASP A 66 -4.64 7.69 -20.76
CA ASP A 66 -4.23 9.08 -21.02
C ASP A 66 -2.85 9.45 -20.44
N GLY A 67 -1.97 8.46 -20.21
CA GLY A 67 -0.64 8.67 -19.66
C GLY A 67 -0.64 9.05 -18.17
N ARG A 68 -1.71 8.75 -17.43
CA ARG A 68 -1.76 8.94 -15.98
C ARG A 68 -0.78 8.01 -15.27
N LEU A 69 -0.12 8.54 -14.25
CA LEU A 69 0.82 7.78 -13.43
C LEU A 69 0.06 7.12 -12.27
N PRO A 70 0.08 5.77 -12.16
CA PRO A 70 -0.48 5.11 -10.99
C PRO A 70 0.27 5.47 -9.71
N LEU A 71 -0.47 5.82 -8.66
CA LEU A 71 0.03 6.03 -7.30
C LEU A 71 -0.65 5.04 -6.35
N TYR A 72 0.08 4.01 -5.97
CA TYR A 72 -0.40 2.92 -5.15
C TYR A 72 -0.15 3.16 -3.66
N GLN A 73 -1.15 2.87 -2.81
CA GLN A 73 -1.01 2.84 -1.35
C GLN A 73 -0.95 1.38 -0.90
N MET A 74 0.22 0.89 -0.51
CA MET A 74 0.46 -0.52 -0.23
C MET A 74 0.63 -0.80 1.26
N GLY A 75 -0.20 -1.70 1.78
CA GLY A 75 -0.12 -2.24 3.13
C GLY A 75 -0.14 -3.77 3.16
N ASN A 76 0.02 -4.35 4.36
CA ASN A 76 0.24 -5.77 4.57
C ASN A 76 -1.02 -6.52 5.07
N ASN A 77 -2.17 -6.32 4.41
CA ASN A 77 -3.40 -7.01 4.76
C ASN A 77 -4.29 -7.29 3.54
N ARG A 78 -5.34 -8.10 3.73
CA ARG A 78 -6.25 -8.55 2.67
C ARG A 78 -6.91 -7.43 1.85
N TYR A 79 -7.07 -6.23 2.40
CA TYR A 79 -7.67 -5.11 1.69
C TYR A 79 -6.79 -4.60 0.55
N HIS A 80 -5.51 -4.93 0.56
CA HIS A 80 -4.54 -4.55 -0.47
C HIS A 80 -4.36 -5.57 -1.60
N LYS A 81 -5.17 -6.66 -1.64
CA LYS A 81 -5.11 -7.65 -2.74
C LYS A 81 -5.29 -7.01 -4.11
N GLY A 82 -6.26 -6.12 -4.27
CA GLY A 82 -6.49 -5.38 -5.51
C GLY A 82 -5.34 -4.44 -5.86
N VAL A 83 -4.83 -3.69 -4.87
CA VAL A 83 -3.66 -2.82 -5.05
C VAL A 83 -2.44 -3.61 -5.52
N TRP A 84 -2.18 -4.76 -4.89
CA TRP A 84 -1.08 -5.65 -5.28
C TRP A 84 -1.19 -6.12 -6.73
N ARG A 85 -2.37 -6.60 -7.15
CA ARG A 85 -2.60 -7.09 -8.51
C ARG A 85 -2.34 -5.99 -9.53
N LEU A 86 -2.93 -4.82 -9.33
CA LEU A 86 -2.76 -3.68 -10.24
C LEU A 86 -1.31 -3.18 -10.29
N ALA A 87 -0.62 -3.09 -9.14
CA ALA A 87 0.79 -2.72 -9.08
C ALA A 87 1.73 -3.77 -9.69
N HIS A 88 1.30 -5.03 -9.74
CA HIS A 88 2.03 -6.09 -10.41
C HIS A 88 1.85 -6.05 -11.93
N GLU A 89 0.70 -5.63 -12.42
CA GLU A 89 0.36 -5.52 -13.85
C GLU A 89 0.86 -4.20 -14.47
N THR A 90 0.73 -3.09 -13.75
CA THR A 90 1.03 -1.75 -14.28
C THR A 90 2.04 -1.04 -13.37
N ALA A 91 3.21 -0.72 -13.91
CA ALA A 91 4.26 -0.03 -13.16
C ALA A 91 3.87 1.43 -12.85
N GLY A 92 3.97 1.80 -11.55
CA GLY A 92 3.65 3.14 -11.06
C GLY A 92 4.59 3.60 -9.96
N VAL A 93 4.17 4.56 -9.16
CA VAL A 93 4.81 4.93 -7.89
C VAL A 93 4.07 4.22 -6.76
N LEU A 94 4.79 3.57 -5.86
CA LEU A 94 4.21 2.80 -4.79
C LEU A 94 4.59 3.39 -3.42
N THR A 95 3.63 3.86 -2.66
CA THR A 95 3.81 4.21 -1.26
C THR A 95 3.76 2.94 -0.41
N LEU A 96 4.87 2.61 0.23
CA LEU A 96 5.00 1.41 1.05
C LEU A 96 4.78 1.77 2.52
N HIS A 97 3.60 1.45 3.06
CA HIS A 97 3.25 1.70 4.45
C HIS A 97 3.80 0.62 5.39
N ASP A 98 3.85 -0.63 4.91
CA ASP A 98 4.39 -1.78 5.64
C ASP A 98 5.64 -2.33 4.94
N LEU A 99 6.75 -2.45 5.69
CA LEU A 99 8.00 -2.99 5.13
C LEU A 99 7.97 -4.50 4.89
N VAL A 100 7.01 -5.20 5.44
CA VAL A 100 6.80 -6.64 5.28
C VAL A 100 5.45 -6.84 4.61
N LEU A 101 5.41 -7.54 3.49
CA LEU A 101 4.18 -7.86 2.76
C LEU A 101 3.81 -9.35 2.83
N HIS A 102 4.43 -10.10 3.74
CA HIS A 102 4.28 -11.54 3.81
C HIS A 102 2.84 -11.98 4.19
N HIS A 103 2.14 -11.22 5.08
CA HIS A 103 0.74 -11.51 5.37
C HIS A 103 -0.14 -11.32 4.14
N LEU A 104 0.09 -10.25 3.36
CA LEU A 104 -0.60 -10.03 2.11
C LEU A 104 -0.31 -11.16 1.11
N LEU A 105 0.94 -11.64 1.04
CA LEU A 105 1.28 -12.79 0.21
C LEU A 105 0.51 -14.06 0.62
N ILE A 106 0.38 -14.32 1.92
CA ILE A 106 -0.44 -15.43 2.44
C ILE A 106 -1.89 -15.28 1.98
N GLU A 107 -2.45 -14.09 2.11
CA GLU A 107 -3.82 -13.78 1.67
C GLU A 107 -4.02 -13.91 0.15
N LEU A 108 -3.00 -13.63 -0.64
CA LEU A 108 -3.02 -13.74 -2.10
C LEU A 108 -2.85 -15.17 -2.61
N THR A 109 -2.32 -16.06 -1.78
CA THR A 109 -1.88 -17.39 -2.20
C THR A 109 -2.45 -18.51 -1.32
N LEU A 110 -1.94 -18.68 -0.11
CA LEU A 110 -2.34 -19.81 0.77
C LEU A 110 -3.83 -19.77 1.14
N ALA A 111 -4.38 -18.59 1.40
CA ALA A 111 -5.79 -18.42 1.68
C ALA A 111 -6.69 -18.77 0.49
N GLU A 112 -6.16 -18.72 -0.72
CA GLU A 112 -6.83 -19.10 -1.97
C GLU A 112 -6.44 -20.54 -2.42
N GLY A 113 -5.67 -21.28 -1.61
CA GLY A 113 -5.22 -22.63 -1.92
C GLY A 113 -4.02 -22.72 -2.88
N ASP A 114 -3.42 -21.58 -3.28
CA ASP A 114 -2.26 -21.53 -4.18
C ASP A 114 -0.92 -21.64 -3.41
N TYR A 115 -0.65 -22.83 -2.91
CA TYR A 115 0.65 -23.12 -2.28
C TYR A 115 1.82 -22.97 -3.27
N ALA A 116 1.62 -23.32 -4.54
CA ALA A 116 2.66 -23.22 -5.56
C ALA A 116 3.04 -21.76 -5.83
N GLY A 117 2.08 -20.87 -5.86
CA GLY A 117 2.29 -19.41 -5.96
C GLY A 117 3.03 -18.85 -4.75
N TYR A 118 2.65 -19.24 -3.54
CA TYR A 118 3.35 -18.87 -2.32
C TYR A 118 4.84 -19.25 -2.36
N ARG A 119 5.12 -20.50 -2.68
CA ARG A 119 6.48 -21.02 -2.80
C ARG A 119 7.28 -20.27 -3.86
N ARG A 120 6.74 -20.12 -5.08
CA ARG A 120 7.41 -19.38 -6.17
C ARG A 120 7.76 -17.98 -5.73
N TRP A 121 6.81 -17.26 -5.10
CA TRP A 121 7.03 -15.88 -4.68
C TRP A 121 8.14 -15.77 -3.64
N LEU A 122 8.09 -16.56 -2.57
CA LEU A 122 9.14 -16.54 -1.55
C LEU A 122 10.50 -16.94 -2.09
N THR A 123 10.56 -17.95 -2.99
CA THR A 123 11.82 -18.37 -3.61
C THR A 123 12.39 -17.26 -4.49
N THR A 124 11.55 -16.55 -5.24
CA THR A 124 11.98 -15.43 -6.09
C THR A 124 12.52 -14.26 -5.26
N ASP A 125 11.88 -13.92 -4.16
CA ASP A 125 12.27 -12.79 -3.30
C ASP A 125 13.46 -13.12 -2.39
N HIS A 126 13.57 -14.36 -1.90
CA HIS A 126 14.47 -14.75 -0.81
C HIS A 126 15.37 -15.95 -1.13
N GLY A 127 15.36 -16.45 -2.38
CA GLY A 127 16.20 -17.56 -2.82
C GLY A 127 15.93 -18.84 -2.02
N TRP A 128 17.02 -19.57 -1.69
CA TRP A 128 16.95 -20.83 -0.97
C TRP A 128 16.27 -20.74 0.41
N LEU A 129 16.39 -19.60 1.10
CA LEU A 129 15.75 -19.40 2.40
C LEU A 129 14.23 -19.33 2.25
N GLY A 130 13.72 -18.62 1.24
CA GLY A 130 12.30 -18.59 0.90
C GLY A 130 11.76 -19.97 0.53
N GLU A 131 12.54 -20.73 -0.23
CA GLU A 131 12.22 -22.12 -0.59
C GLU A 131 12.14 -23.03 0.64
N ALA A 132 13.11 -22.95 1.54
CA ALA A 132 13.14 -23.75 2.77
C ALA A 132 11.95 -23.44 3.69
N VAL A 133 11.63 -22.15 3.89
CA VAL A 133 10.49 -21.73 4.73
C VAL A 133 9.17 -22.15 4.09
N ALA A 134 9.01 -21.97 2.78
CA ALA A 134 7.82 -22.43 2.08
C ALA A 134 7.66 -23.96 2.17
N GLY A 135 8.74 -24.72 2.01
CA GLY A 135 8.74 -26.17 2.17
C GLY A 135 8.34 -26.63 3.58
N ALA A 136 8.93 -26.02 4.60
CA ALA A 136 8.62 -26.32 6.00
C ALA A 136 7.15 -26.06 6.35
N ARG A 137 6.54 -25.04 5.77
CA ARG A 137 5.14 -24.64 6.03
C ARG A 137 4.10 -25.72 5.69
N LYS A 138 4.45 -26.72 4.90
CA LYS A 138 3.57 -27.89 4.67
C LYS A 138 3.38 -28.74 5.91
N PHE A 139 4.35 -28.73 6.83
CA PHE A 139 4.42 -29.64 7.97
C PHE A 139 4.28 -28.92 9.31
N VAL A 140 4.67 -27.64 9.34
CA VAL A 140 4.71 -26.83 10.57
C VAL A 140 4.47 -25.37 10.23
N ASP A 141 3.78 -24.64 11.10
CA ASP A 141 3.71 -23.18 11.00
C ASP A 141 5.09 -22.59 11.36
N PRO A 142 5.80 -21.95 10.44
CA PRO A 142 7.13 -21.37 10.70
C PRO A 142 7.09 -20.21 11.71
N GLY A 143 5.89 -19.79 12.12
CA GLY A 143 5.68 -18.77 13.14
C GLY A 143 5.90 -17.35 12.64
N GLN A 144 5.65 -16.38 13.50
CA GLN A 144 5.74 -14.95 13.18
C GLN A 144 7.16 -14.53 12.77
N SER A 145 8.19 -15.08 13.40
CA SER A 145 9.59 -14.72 13.09
C SER A 145 9.94 -14.94 11.62
N ALA A 146 9.49 -16.03 11.00
CA ALA A 146 9.70 -16.29 9.59
C ALA A 146 8.90 -15.31 8.71
N MET A 147 7.68 -14.94 9.14
CA MET A 147 6.85 -13.97 8.42
C MET A 147 7.46 -12.56 8.43
N PHE A 148 8.03 -12.12 9.56
CA PHE A 148 8.69 -10.82 9.64
C PHE A 148 10.08 -10.82 9.00
N GLY A 149 10.80 -11.94 9.04
CA GLY A 149 12.13 -12.10 8.45
C GLY A 149 12.13 -12.19 6.93
N LEU A 150 11.03 -12.64 6.31
CA LEU A 150 10.88 -12.75 4.86
C LEU A 150 9.87 -11.70 4.37
N ALA A 151 10.36 -10.56 3.97
CA ALA A 151 9.54 -9.38 3.70
C ALA A 151 8.59 -9.51 2.49
N ALA A 152 8.87 -10.42 1.54
CA ALA A 152 8.05 -10.73 0.37
C ALA A 152 7.63 -9.49 -0.46
N ARG A 153 8.55 -8.53 -0.67
CA ARG A 153 8.27 -7.26 -1.35
C ARG A 153 9.16 -6.95 -2.55
N ARG A 154 10.37 -7.59 -2.63
CA ARG A 154 11.41 -7.21 -3.57
C ARG A 154 10.94 -7.24 -5.02
N THR A 155 10.34 -8.34 -5.45
CA THR A 155 9.83 -8.52 -6.82
C THR A 155 8.79 -7.46 -7.19
N LEU A 156 7.88 -7.11 -6.25
CA LEU A 156 6.88 -6.08 -6.49
C LEU A 156 7.53 -4.69 -6.62
N LEU A 157 8.47 -4.35 -5.70
CA LEU A 157 9.09 -3.03 -5.69
C LEU A 157 9.97 -2.79 -6.92
N ARG A 158 10.69 -3.79 -7.40
CA ARG A 158 11.50 -3.73 -8.64
C ARG A 158 10.68 -3.43 -9.89
N ARG A 159 9.41 -3.75 -9.88
CA ARG A 159 8.51 -3.45 -11.02
C ARG A 159 8.05 -2.00 -11.04
N GLN A 160 8.22 -1.26 -9.95
CA GLN A 160 7.72 0.10 -9.84
C GLN A 160 8.70 1.14 -10.41
N ARG A 161 8.17 2.26 -10.84
CA ARG A 161 8.96 3.43 -11.28
C ARG A 161 9.64 4.13 -10.12
N GLY A 162 9.11 3.95 -8.91
CA GLY A 162 9.68 4.48 -7.67
C GLY A 162 8.85 4.05 -6.47
N VAL A 163 9.50 4.10 -5.31
CA VAL A 163 8.91 3.72 -4.02
C VAL A 163 8.96 4.89 -3.07
N LEU A 164 7.85 5.23 -2.46
CA LEU A 164 7.76 6.22 -1.39
C LEU A 164 7.66 5.49 -0.05
N VAL A 165 8.41 5.98 0.92
CA VAL A 165 8.38 5.49 2.31
C VAL A 165 8.31 6.67 3.27
N HIS A 166 7.84 6.44 4.51
CA HIS A 166 7.58 7.52 5.46
C HIS A 166 8.73 7.82 6.43
N SER A 167 9.84 7.08 6.34
CA SER A 167 10.99 7.31 7.21
C SER A 167 12.32 6.96 6.53
N ARG A 168 13.40 7.59 7.01
CA ARG A 168 14.75 7.26 6.55
C ARG A 168 15.15 5.83 6.89
N TRP A 169 14.65 5.31 8.01
CA TRP A 169 14.87 3.92 8.39
C TRP A 169 14.23 2.96 7.38
N ALA A 170 12.98 3.21 6.99
CA ALA A 170 12.31 2.43 5.96
C ALA A 170 13.05 2.47 4.62
N ALA A 171 13.51 3.66 4.19
CA ALA A 171 14.30 3.78 2.97
C ALA A 171 15.59 2.95 3.03
N ARG A 172 16.33 3.03 4.13
CA ARG A 172 17.55 2.23 4.34
C ARG A 172 17.25 0.75 4.27
N THR A 173 16.21 0.27 4.97
CA THR A 173 15.81 -1.15 4.98
C THR A 173 15.42 -1.66 3.59
N VAL A 174 14.85 -0.84 2.73
CA VAL A 174 14.56 -1.22 1.34
C VAL A 174 15.85 -1.29 0.53
N LEU A 175 16.72 -0.27 0.64
CA LEU A 175 17.97 -0.18 -0.14
C LEU A 175 19.03 -1.21 0.29
N GLU A 176 19.08 -1.59 1.58
CA GLU A 176 19.94 -2.67 2.06
C GLU A 176 19.54 -4.05 1.47
N ALA A 177 18.25 -4.23 1.19
CA ALA A 177 17.76 -5.45 0.55
C ALA A 177 17.93 -5.41 -0.99
N ASP A 178 17.89 -4.21 -1.59
CA ASP A 178 17.98 -4.01 -3.02
C ASP A 178 18.26 -2.54 -3.36
N ASP A 179 19.48 -2.22 -3.74
CA ASP A 179 19.96 -0.86 -4.03
C ASP A 179 19.55 -0.32 -5.41
N GLU A 180 19.00 -1.18 -6.27
CA GLU A 180 18.47 -0.78 -7.59
C GLU A 180 17.08 -0.13 -7.50
N ILE A 181 16.39 -0.25 -6.35
CA ILE A 181 15.05 0.31 -6.18
C ILE A 181 15.15 1.83 -5.97
N ALA A 182 14.45 2.60 -6.80
CA ALA A 182 14.36 4.05 -6.65
C ALA A 182 13.46 4.41 -5.45
N VAL A 183 14.06 4.79 -4.31
CA VAL A 183 13.34 5.12 -3.07
C VAL A 183 13.41 6.60 -2.76
N ARG A 184 12.30 7.17 -2.27
CA ARG A 184 12.21 8.52 -1.71
C ARG A 184 11.49 8.51 -0.37
N VAL A 185 11.96 9.35 0.54
CA VAL A 185 11.32 9.55 1.85
C VAL A 185 10.35 10.73 1.75
N VAL A 186 9.09 10.45 2.01
CA VAL A 186 8.02 11.45 2.14
C VAL A 186 7.41 11.25 3.53
N PRO A 187 7.57 12.20 4.48
CA PRO A 187 6.95 12.07 5.79
C PRO A 187 5.45 11.83 5.68
N MET A 188 4.91 11.01 6.58
CA MET A 188 3.47 10.77 6.61
C MET A 188 2.75 12.09 6.93
N GLY A 189 1.88 12.51 6.03
CA GLY A 189 0.99 13.65 6.25
C GLY A 189 -0.06 13.32 7.31
N VAL A 190 -0.30 14.26 8.21
CA VAL A 190 -1.40 14.18 9.19
C VAL A 190 -2.24 15.44 9.05
N PRO A 191 -3.57 15.33 9.07
CA PRO A 191 -4.41 16.52 9.09
C PRO A 191 -4.02 17.41 10.28
N LEU A 192 -4.02 18.71 10.08
CA LEU A 192 -3.85 19.64 11.20
C LEU A 192 -5.00 19.42 12.18
N PRO A 193 -4.72 19.28 13.48
CA PRO A 193 -5.78 19.15 14.47
C PRO A 193 -6.68 20.40 14.44
N ALA A 194 -7.97 20.19 14.62
CA ALA A 194 -8.90 21.30 14.82
C ALA A 194 -8.40 22.17 16.01
N PRO A 195 -8.67 23.49 16.01
CA PRO A 195 -8.35 24.34 17.14
C PRO A 195 -8.85 23.68 18.43
N ILE A 196 -7.99 23.63 19.45
CA ILE A 196 -8.35 23.01 20.73
C ILE A 196 -9.44 23.87 21.36
N ASP A 197 -10.62 23.30 21.59
CA ASP A 197 -11.62 23.88 22.46
C ASP A 197 -11.06 23.86 23.90
N THR A 198 -10.59 25.03 24.34
CA THR A 198 -9.95 25.20 25.65
C THR A 198 -10.92 24.97 26.79
N GLU A 199 -12.23 25.23 26.61
CA GLU A 199 -13.26 25.00 27.64
C GLU A 199 -13.56 23.50 27.79
N ALA A 200 -13.77 22.79 26.69
CA ALA A 200 -13.96 21.33 26.68
C ALA A 200 -12.74 20.61 27.24
N SER A 201 -11.52 21.04 26.87
CA SER A 201 -10.26 20.51 27.37
C SER A 201 -10.08 20.71 28.86
N ALA A 202 -10.46 21.90 29.39
CA ALA A 202 -10.44 22.19 30.82
C ALA A 202 -11.50 21.40 31.60
N ALA A 203 -12.65 21.16 31.01
CA ALA A 203 -13.71 20.32 31.62
C ALA A 203 -13.26 18.84 31.72
N TRP A 204 -12.55 18.34 30.72
CA TRP A 204 -12.03 16.98 30.71
C TRP A 204 -10.95 16.74 31.78
N ARG A 205 -10.05 17.71 32.02
CA ARG A 205 -9.02 17.65 33.06
C ARG A 205 -9.55 17.71 34.49
N ARG A 206 -10.81 18.14 34.68
CA ARG A 206 -11.47 18.21 36.00
C ARG A 206 -12.25 16.95 36.39
N ARG A 207 -12.30 15.95 35.52
CA ARG A 207 -12.87 14.62 35.77
C ARG A 207 -11.80 13.62 36.20
#